data_f7a8721e7503641c4d8884b8bcc14896
#
_entry.id   f7a8721e7503641c4d8884b8bcc14896
#
_cell.length_a   1.000
_cell.length_b   1.000
_cell.length_c   1.000
_cell.angle_alpha   90.00
_cell.angle_beta   90.00
_cell.angle_gamma   90.00
#
_symmetry.space_group_name_H-M   'P 1'
#
loop_
_entity.id
_entity.type
_entity.pdbx_description
1 polymer ?
#
loop_
_entity_poly.entity_id
_entity_poly.type
_entity_poly.pdbx_seq_one_letter_code
_entity_poly.pdbx_strand_id
1 'polypeptide(L)'
;MSGGIGGSDPIIGAVEGMAAPLAPRRPFMAFPPRPIRRERWPRRLLAGAATIYQWTEVLLDRLVSPSLNPLYHSGTIAVFSLAVATVTGLYLFVFYRVGTEAAHRSIEGIMAHPLGIGALMRSLHRYASDAAILAAALHGLKMLLDDRFWGARWLGWVSGLALVSLVWVTGATGYWLVWDAQAQILSVTTAKLLDVLPIFGEPLVRTFVDSDRIQMFLFFLVLFAHISIPFLLAAAYWFHVMRLSRALGPDVECKDDMSRR
;
A
#
# COMPACT_ATOMS: atom_id res chain seq x y z
N MET A 1 70.38 -14.25 44.58
CA MET A 1 69.61 -12.98 44.61
C MET A 1 68.71 -12.98 43.43
N SER A 2 67.43 -13.26 43.66
CA SER A 2 66.35 -13.48 42.75
C SER A 2 65.65 -12.15 42.49
N GLY A 3 65.36 -11.83 41.22
CA GLY A 3 64.54 -10.69 40.86
C GLY A 3 63.65 -11.09 39.68
N GLY A 4 62.44 -11.58 40.01
CA GLY A 4 61.42 -11.84 39.03
C GLY A 4 60.69 -10.55 38.63
N ILE A 5 60.59 -10.29 37.36
CA ILE A 5 59.76 -9.21 36.77
C ILE A 5 58.51 -9.85 36.17
N GLY A 6 57.38 -9.77 36.86
CA GLY A 6 56.06 -10.09 36.35
C GLY A 6 55.50 -8.88 35.57
N GLY A 7 55.56 -8.95 34.26
CA GLY A 7 54.87 -8.00 33.38
C GLY A 7 53.46 -8.48 33.19
N SER A 8 52.50 -7.81 33.80
CA SER A 8 51.07 -7.98 33.47
C SER A 8 50.72 -7.12 32.26
N ASP A 9 50.35 -7.76 31.16
CA ASP A 9 49.85 -7.12 29.93
C ASP A 9 48.58 -6.31 30.20
N PRO A 10 48.54 -5.00 29.94
CA PRO A 10 47.37 -4.15 30.18
C PRO A 10 46.27 -4.28 29.12
N ILE A 11 46.42 -5.18 28.17
CA ILE A 11 45.49 -5.29 27.00
C ILE A 11 44.33 -6.27 27.26
N ILE A 12 44.44 -7.19 28.21
CA ILE A 12 43.41 -8.20 28.48
C ILE A 12 42.27 -7.64 29.37
N GLY A 13 42.50 -6.58 30.14
CA GLY A 13 41.47 -5.99 31.01
C GLY A 13 40.46 -5.05 30.31
N ALA A 14 40.71 -4.66 29.04
CA ALA A 14 39.89 -3.65 28.36
C ALA A 14 38.69 -4.23 27.56
N VAL A 15 38.58 -5.54 27.41
CA VAL A 15 37.51 -6.17 26.60
C VAL A 15 36.36 -6.67 27.45
N GLU A 16 36.52 -6.88 28.74
CA GLU A 16 35.44 -7.38 29.61
C GLU A 16 34.46 -6.29 30.10
N GLY A 17 34.72 -5.01 29.85
CA GLY A 17 33.88 -3.90 30.32
C GLY A 17 32.80 -3.40 29.34
N MET A 18 32.70 -3.95 28.14
CA MET A 18 31.86 -3.37 27.08
C MET A 18 30.59 -4.16 26.69
N ALA A 19 30.27 -5.21 27.43
CA ALA A 19 28.95 -5.86 27.29
C ALA A 19 28.00 -5.29 28.34
N ALA A 20 27.44 -4.11 28.08
CA ALA A 20 26.26 -3.67 28.81
C ALA A 20 25.16 -4.74 28.60
N PRO A 21 24.53 -5.26 29.69
CA PRO A 21 23.44 -6.23 29.54
C PRO A 21 22.37 -5.61 28.67
N LEU A 22 22.04 -6.29 27.56
CA LEU A 22 20.94 -5.92 26.69
C LEU A 22 19.70 -5.82 27.60
N ALA A 23 19.18 -4.60 27.74
CA ALA A 23 17.97 -4.36 28.51
C ALA A 23 16.89 -5.36 28.00
N PRO A 24 16.19 -6.07 28.90
CA PRO A 24 15.18 -7.04 28.50
C PRO A 24 14.22 -6.33 27.55
N ARG A 25 14.08 -6.88 26.33
CA ARG A 25 13.09 -6.40 25.38
C ARG A 25 11.76 -6.45 26.10
N ARG A 26 11.17 -5.27 26.36
CA ARG A 26 9.84 -5.19 26.97
C ARG A 26 8.93 -6.06 26.13
N PRO A 27 8.18 -7.02 26.74
CA PRO A 27 7.20 -7.77 26.00
C PRO A 27 6.30 -6.76 25.30
N PHE A 28 6.03 -7.00 24.02
CA PHE A 28 5.14 -6.18 23.20
C PHE A 28 3.81 -6.08 23.99
N MET A 29 3.65 -4.97 24.72
CA MET A 29 2.45 -4.77 25.51
C MET A 29 1.29 -4.68 24.53
N ALA A 30 0.45 -5.70 24.50
CA ALA A 30 -0.87 -5.59 23.94
C ALA A 30 -1.52 -4.39 24.65
N PHE A 31 -1.65 -3.27 23.96
CA PHE A 31 -2.30 -2.09 24.52
C PHE A 31 -3.69 -2.52 24.97
N PRO A 32 -4.08 -2.26 26.23
CA PRO A 32 -5.43 -2.56 26.66
C PRO A 32 -6.42 -1.84 25.73
N PRO A 33 -7.55 -2.48 25.39
CA PRO A 33 -8.55 -1.86 24.52
C PRO A 33 -8.95 -0.51 25.13
N ARG A 34 -8.77 0.56 24.36
CA ARG A 34 -9.10 1.92 24.84
C ARG A 34 -10.59 2.02 25.07
N PRO A 35 -11.03 2.62 26.20
CA PRO A 35 -12.45 2.83 26.45
C PRO A 35 -13.03 3.70 25.32
N ILE A 36 -13.98 3.15 24.57
CA ILE A 36 -14.67 3.82 23.48
C ILE A 36 -15.60 4.86 24.10
N ARG A 37 -15.28 6.15 23.93
CA ARG A 37 -16.10 7.27 24.39
C ARG A 37 -17.46 7.23 23.69
N ARG A 38 -18.50 6.90 24.44
CA ARG A 38 -19.88 6.70 23.98
C ARG A 38 -20.49 8.03 23.56
N GLU A 39 -20.42 8.43 22.27
CA GLU A 39 -21.36 9.42 21.74
C GLU A 39 -21.50 9.36 20.21
N ARG A 40 -22.80 9.30 19.75
CA ARG A 40 -23.34 9.40 18.39
C ARG A 40 -23.30 8.13 17.52
N TRP A 41 -24.37 7.94 16.78
CA TRP A 41 -24.69 6.76 15.95
C TRP A 41 -23.55 6.25 15.02
N PRO A 42 -22.83 7.11 14.29
CA PRO A 42 -21.69 6.65 13.47
C PRO A 42 -20.56 6.04 14.33
N ARG A 43 -20.37 6.49 15.57
CA ARG A 43 -19.34 5.94 16.47
C ARG A 43 -19.71 4.54 16.99
N ARG A 44 -20.98 4.18 17.07
CA ARG A 44 -21.40 2.83 17.47
C ARG A 44 -21.09 1.79 16.39
N LEU A 45 -21.29 2.14 15.11
CA LEU A 45 -20.95 1.28 13.98
C LEU A 45 -19.43 1.08 13.86
N LEU A 46 -18.67 2.16 13.99
CA LEU A 46 -17.20 2.10 13.99
C LEU A 46 -16.69 1.29 15.19
N ALA A 47 -17.32 1.40 16.36
CA ALA A 47 -16.97 0.62 17.53
C ALA A 47 -17.20 -0.88 17.32
N GLY A 48 -18.34 -1.26 16.71
CA GLY A 48 -18.62 -2.64 16.33
C GLY A 48 -17.59 -3.19 15.33
N ALA A 49 -17.31 -2.42 14.29
CA ALA A 49 -16.31 -2.78 13.30
C ALA A 49 -14.88 -2.89 13.90
N ALA A 50 -14.52 -1.98 14.82
CA ALA A 50 -13.25 -2.04 15.53
C ALA A 50 -13.14 -3.31 16.39
N THR A 51 -14.22 -3.69 17.07
CA THR A 51 -14.25 -4.93 17.86
C THR A 51 -14.07 -6.16 16.97
N ILE A 52 -14.76 -6.24 15.84
CA ILE A 52 -14.61 -7.36 14.88
C ILE A 52 -13.17 -7.39 14.35
N TYR A 53 -12.59 -6.24 13.97
CA TYR A 53 -11.23 -6.16 13.49
C TYR A 53 -10.22 -6.63 14.56
N GLN A 54 -10.35 -6.21 15.80
CA GLN A 54 -9.52 -6.65 16.92
C GLN A 54 -9.63 -8.17 17.17
N TRP A 55 -10.83 -8.74 17.05
CA TRP A 55 -11.01 -10.20 17.13
C TRP A 55 -10.25 -10.94 16.02
N THR A 56 -10.24 -10.38 14.79
CA THR A 56 -9.46 -10.97 13.69
C THR A 56 -7.96 -10.87 13.93
N GLU A 57 -7.47 -9.76 14.51
CA GLU A 57 -6.06 -9.62 14.92
C GLU A 57 -5.68 -10.68 15.95
N VAL A 58 -6.47 -10.82 17.01
CA VAL A 58 -6.23 -11.83 18.08
C VAL A 58 -6.27 -13.26 17.53
N LEU A 59 -7.19 -13.55 16.62
CA LEU A 59 -7.27 -14.87 15.99
C LEU A 59 -6.00 -15.15 15.16
N LEU A 60 -5.57 -14.20 14.36
CA LEU A 60 -4.35 -14.32 13.56
C LEU A 60 -3.09 -14.43 14.43
N ASP A 61 -3.01 -13.68 15.54
CA ASP A 61 -1.90 -13.78 16.50
C ASP A 61 -1.76 -15.17 17.10
N ARG A 62 -2.88 -15.89 17.27
CA ARG A 62 -2.87 -17.29 17.73
C ARG A 62 -2.41 -18.28 16.65
N LEU A 63 -2.67 -17.96 15.38
CA LEU A 63 -2.37 -18.85 14.26
C LEU A 63 -0.93 -18.68 13.74
N VAL A 64 -0.44 -17.43 13.64
CA VAL A 64 0.84 -17.13 12.95
C VAL A 64 1.85 -16.34 13.79
N SER A 65 1.58 -16.11 15.06
CA SER A 65 2.36 -15.23 15.94
C SER A 65 2.18 -13.72 15.62
N PRO A 66 2.22 -12.84 16.63
CA PRO A 66 2.06 -11.39 16.45
C PRO A 66 3.11 -10.74 15.53
N SER A 67 4.33 -11.31 15.47
CA SER A 67 5.40 -10.82 14.60
C SER A 67 5.17 -11.09 13.11
N LEU A 68 4.35 -12.07 12.77
CA LEU A 68 4.01 -12.48 11.41
C LEU A 68 2.59 -12.10 10.99
N ASN A 69 1.84 -11.45 11.87
CA ASN A 69 0.45 -11.07 11.59
C ASN A 69 0.41 -10.03 10.45
N PRO A 70 -0.19 -10.37 9.29
CA PRO A 70 -0.20 -9.49 8.11
C PRO A 70 -1.01 -8.21 8.35
N LEU A 71 -1.96 -8.19 9.28
CA LEU A 71 -2.73 -6.99 9.60
C LEU A 71 -1.86 -5.89 10.21
N TYR A 72 -0.83 -6.25 10.99
CA TYR A 72 0.12 -5.29 11.54
C TYR A 72 1.09 -4.76 10.48
N HIS A 73 1.36 -5.55 9.45
CA HIS A 73 2.29 -5.22 8.37
C HIS A 73 1.60 -4.79 7.07
N SER A 74 0.29 -4.53 7.11
CA SER A 74 -0.50 -4.21 5.91
C SER A 74 0.07 -3.05 5.07
N GLY A 75 0.59 -2.00 5.69
CA GLY A 75 1.26 -0.91 4.98
C GLY A 75 2.55 -1.35 4.27
N THR A 76 3.38 -2.16 4.92
CA THR A 76 4.61 -2.71 4.32
C THR A 76 4.29 -3.68 3.18
N ILE A 77 3.28 -4.53 3.36
CA ILE A 77 2.80 -5.46 2.32
C ILE A 77 2.31 -4.68 1.10
N ALA A 78 1.57 -3.59 1.29
CA ALA A 78 1.11 -2.74 0.19
C ALA A 78 2.29 -2.18 -0.62
N VAL A 79 3.31 -1.63 0.06
CA VAL A 79 4.50 -1.07 -0.60
C VAL A 79 5.31 -2.15 -1.32
N PHE A 80 5.53 -3.30 -0.69
CA PHE A 80 6.22 -4.43 -1.32
C PHE A 80 5.47 -4.92 -2.57
N SER A 81 4.16 -5.07 -2.49
CA SER A 81 3.32 -5.48 -3.61
C SER A 81 3.37 -4.45 -4.75
N LEU A 82 3.35 -3.15 -4.45
CA LEU A 82 3.53 -2.09 -5.46
C LEU A 82 4.91 -2.17 -6.13
N ALA A 83 5.97 -2.46 -5.38
CA ALA A 83 7.30 -2.64 -5.95
C ALA A 83 7.35 -3.83 -6.93
N VAL A 84 6.76 -4.98 -6.54
CA VAL A 84 6.63 -6.16 -7.42
C VAL A 84 5.81 -5.82 -8.67
N ALA A 85 4.67 -5.14 -8.50
CA ALA A 85 3.84 -4.71 -9.63
C ALA A 85 4.60 -3.75 -10.56
N THR A 86 5.40 -2.81 -10.02
CA THR A 86 6.19 -1.89 -10.84
C THR A 86 7.25 -2.61 -11.66
N VAL A 87 8.02 -3.52 -11.07
CA VAL A 87 9.07 -4.28 -11.77
C VAL A 87 8.48 -5.17 -12.86
N THR A 88 7.42 -5.89 -12.53
CA THR A 88 6.73 -6.77 -13.50
C THR A 88 6.01 -5.97 -14.58
N GLY A 89 5.45 -4.80 -14.23
CA GLY A 89 4.83 -3.87 -15.18
C GLY A 89 5.82 -3.30 -16.19
N LEU A 90 7.05 -3.00 -15.76
CA LEU A 90 8.12 -2.57 -16.67
C LEU A 90 8.47 -3.65 -17.70
N TYR A 91 8.50 -4.91 -17.29
CA TYR A 91 8.65 -6.02 -18.21
C TYR A 91 7.50 -6.09 -19.23
N LEU A 92 6.25 -6.00 -18.76
CA LEU A 92 5.07 -6.05 -19.64
C LEU A 92 5.06 -4.88 -20.62
N PHE A 93 5.46 -3.69 -20.20
CA PHE A 93 5.48 -2.48 -21.03
C PHE A 93 6.38 -2.64 -22.27
N VAL A 94 7.48 -3.38 -22.17
CA VAL A 94 8.40 -3.62 -23.32
C VAL A 94 7.70 -4.38 -24.46
N PHE A 95 6.74 -5.25 -24.14
CA PHE A 95 6.08 -6.12 -25.12
C PHE A 95 4.65 -5.68 -25.44
N TYR A 96 4.10 -4.73 -24.68
CA TYR A 96 2.74 -4.26 -24.87
C TYR A 96 2.61 -3.38 -26.13
N ARG A 97 1.53 -3.59 -26.89
CA ARG A 97 1.19 -2.79 -28.07
C ARG A 97 -0.12 -2.07 -27.84
N VAL A 98 -0.12 -0.75 -28.11
CA VAL A 98 -1.29 0.12 -27.97
C VAL A 98 -2.29 -0.11 -29.10
N GLY A 99 -3.57 -0.15 -28.77
CA GLY A 99 -4.68 -0.25 -29.72
C GLY A 99 -5.68 -1.34 -29.37
N THR A 100 -6.89 -1.24 -29.86
CA THR A 100 -8.00 -2.14 -29.49
C THR A 100 -7.71 -3.61 -29.79
N GLU A 101 -7.27 -3.92 -31.01
CA GLU A 101 -6.88 -5.29 -31.36
C GLU A 101 -5.47 -5.64 -30.95
N ALA A 102 -4.53 -4.67 -31.03
CA ALA A 102 -3.12 -4.89 -30.75
C ALA A 102 -2.86 -5.15 -29.26
N ALA A 103 -3.60 -4.49 -28.37
CA ALA A 103 -3.50 -4.69 -26.93
C ALA A 103 -3.74 -6.13 -26.52
N HIS A 104 -4.91 -6.66 -26.86
CA HIS A 104 -5.28 -8.03 -26.50
C HIS A 104 -4.34 -9.06 -27.11
N ARG A 105 -4.03 -8.96 -28.42
CA ARG A 105 -3.05 -9.87 -29.08
C ARG A 105 -1.66 -9.80 -28.49
N SER A 106 -1.19 -8.62 -28.06
CA SER A 106 0.12 -8.51 -27.43
C SER A 106 0.19 -9.23 -26.07
N ILE A 107 -0.90 -9.12 -25.28
CA ILE A 107 -1.02 -9.85 -24.02
C ILE A 107 -1.06 -11.37 -24.26
N GLU A 108 -1.83 -11.84 -25.23
CA GLU A 108 -1.84 -13.27 -25.62
C GLU A 108 -0.45 -13.74 -26.05
N GLY A 109 0.27 -12.95 -26.87
CA GLY A 109 1.63 -13.25 -27.30
C GLY A 109 2.62 -13.34 -26.13
N ILE A 110 2.51 -12.45 -25.15
CA ILE A 110 3.31 -12.50 -23.92
C ILE A 110 3.03 -13.80 -23.17
N MET A 111 1.78 -14.23 -23.08
CA MET A 111 1.40 -15.44 -22.36
C MET A 111 1.80 -16.73 -23.10
N ALA A 112 1.80 -16.72 -24.43
CA ALA A 112 2.12 -17.87 -25.26
C ALA A 112 3.64 -18.16 -25.37
N HIS A 113 4.51 -17.33 -24.75
CA HIS A 113 5.96 -17.51 -24.85
C HIS A 113 6.40 -18.86 -24.26
N PRO A 114 7.20 -19.67 -24.98
CA PRO A 114 7.52 -21.06 -24.61
C PRO A 114 8.14 -21.23 -23.23
N LEU A 115 8.90 -20.25 -22.74
CA LEU A 115 9.54 -20.29 -21.42
C LEU A 115 8.61 -19.92 -20.26
N GLY A 116 7.34 -19.55 -20.52
CA GLY A 116 6.38 -19.17 -19.48
C GLY A 116 6.68 -17.89 -18.71
N ILE A 117 7.81 -17.22 -19.00
CA ILE A 117 8.24 -16.01 -18.28
C ILE A 117 7.20 -14.91 -18.41
N GLY A 118 6.64 -14.69 -19.61
CA GLY A 118 5.63 -13.69 -19.83
C GLY A 118 4.34 -13.94 -19.03
N ALA A 119 3.90 -15.19 -18.98
CA ALA A 119 2.75 -15.61 -18.18
C ALA A 119 3.02 -15.39 -16.67
N LEU A 120 4.22 -15.69 -16.19
CA LEU A 120 4.64 -15.44 -14.81
C LEU A 120 4.63 -13.92 -14.50
N MET A 121 5.25 -13.10 -15.35
CA MET A 121 5.31 -11.64 -15.14
C MET A 121 3.93 -11.01 -15.14
N ARG A 122 3.05 -11.42 -16.06
CA ARG A 122 1.66 -10.95 -16.08
C ARG A 122 0.89 -11.37 -14.81
N SER A 123 1.04 -12.62 -14.39
CA SER A 123 0.37 -13.11 -13.18
C SER A 123 0.86 -12.39 -11.93
N LEU A 124 2.17 -12.23 -11.77
CA LEU A 124 2.77 -11.46 -10.66
C LEU A 124 2.30 -10.01 -10.67
N HIS A 125 2.27 -9.36 -11.84
CA HIS A 125 1.79 -7.98 -11.97
C HIS A 125 0.34 -7.85 -11.48
N ARG A 126 -0.54 -8.73 -11.94
CA ARG A 126 -1.95 -8.73 -11.57
C ARG A 126 -2.15 -8.99 -10.08
N TYR A 127 -1.63 -10.10 -9.57
CA TYR A 127 -1.85 -10.48 -8.17
C TYR A 127 -1.15 -9.54 -7.18
N ALA A 128 0.02 -9.00 -7.54
CA ALA A 128 0.67 -7.98 -6.72
C ALA A 128 -0.14 -6.67 -6.70
N SER A 129 -0.77 -6.28 -7.82
CA SER A 129 -1.65 -5.11 -7.87
C SER A 129 -2.88 -5.30 -6.99
N ASP A 130 -3.54 -6.46 -7.05
CA ASP A 130 -4.69 -6.79 -6.21
C ASP A 130 -4.30 -6.82 -4.71
N ALA A 131 -3.15 -7.41 -4.40
CA ALA A 131 -2.62 -7.45 -3.03
C ALA A 131 -2.28 -6.04 -2.52
N ALA A 132 -1.73 -5.16 -3.36
CA ALA A 132 -1.42 -3.78 -3.00
C ALA A 132 -2.69 -2.99 -2.62
N ILE A 133 -3.75 -3.09 -3.44
CA ILE A 133 -5.04 -2.42 -3.17
C ILE A 133 -5.64 -2.94 -1.87
N LEU A 134 -5.71 -4.26 -1.70
CA LEU A 134 -6.29 -4.88 -0.51
C LEU A 134 -5.50 -4.50 0.75
N ALA A 135 -4.19 -4.61 0.71
CA ALA A 135 -3.33 -4.29 1.85
C ALA A 135 -3.38 -2.79 2.21
N ALA A 136 -3.40 -1.90 1.21
CA ALA A 136 -3.56 -0.46 1.43
C ALA A 136 -4.93 -0.11 2.02
N ALA A 137 -6.01 -0.74 1.54
CA ALA A 137 -7.35 -0.57 2.09
C ALA A 137 -7.45 -1.07 3.54
N LEU A 138 -6.88 -2.24 3.85
CA LEU A 138 -6.81 -2.77 5.21
C LEU A 138 -5.98 -1.86 6.14
N HIS A 139 -4.86 -1.31 5.64
CA HIS A 139 -4.06 -0.34 6.37
C HIS A 139 -4.87 0.93 6.70
N GLY A 140 -5.55 1.50 5.71
CA GLY A 140 -6.43 2.64 5.89
C GLY A 140 -7.58 2.35 6.86
N LEU A 141 -8.23 1.20 6.72
CA LEU A 141 -9.29 0.75 7.63
C LEU A 141 -8.77 0.63 9.07
N LYS A 142 -7.60 0.03 9.27
CA LYS A 142 -6.98 -0.05 10.61
C LYS A 142 -6.76 1.34 11.19
N MET A 143 -6.22 2.28 10.43
CA MET A 143 -6.02 3.66 10.90
C MET A 143 -7.34 4.35 11.26
N LEU A 144 -8.41 4.08 10.52
CA LEU A 144 -9.75 4.58 10.80
C LEU A 144 -10.30 3.99 12.11
N LEU A 145 -10.21 2.67 12.29
CA LEU A 145 -10.72 1.96 13.45
C LEU A 145 -9.93 2.27 14.73
N ASP A 146 -8.64 2.57 14.61
CA ASP A 146 -7.76 3.01 15.71
C ASP A 146 -7.96 4.49 16.10
N ASP A 147 -8.94 5.20 15.49
CA ASP A 147 -9.24 6.62 15.74
C ASP A 147 -8.03 7.54 15.44
N ARG A 148 -7.20 7.17 14.45
CA ARG A 148 -5.96 7.86 14.09
C ARG A 148 -6.11 8.92 12.99
N PHE A 149 -7.31 9.43 12.78
CA PHE A 149 -7.62 10.39 11.71
C PHE A 149 -7.86 11.83 12.21
N TRP A 150 -7.65 12.10 13.51
CA TRP A 150 -7.82 13.43 14.12
C TRP A 150 -6.50 14.03 14.62
N GLY A 151 -6.50 15.34 14.88
CA GLY A 151 -5.38 16.04 15.47
C GLY A 151 -4.17 16.11 14.57
N ALA A 152 -2.96 15.93 15.12
CA ALA A 152 -1.69 15.98 14.39
C ALA A 152 -1.57 14.91 13.27
N ARG A 153 -2.39 13.87 13.32
CA ARG A 153 -2.36 12.73 12.37
C ARG A 153 -3.32 12.87 11.19
N TRP A 154 -4.16 13.90 11.17
CA TRP A 154 -5.17 14.05 10.11
C TRP A 154 -4.57 14.18 8.71
N LEU A 155 -3.42 14.87 8.58
CA LEU A 155 -2.70 14.96 7.30
C LEU A 155 -2.16 13.61 6.83
N GLY A 156 -1.71 12.75 7.76
CA GLY A 156 -1.33 11.37 7.46
C GLY A 156 -2.52 10.56 6.94
N TRP A 157 -3.70 10.75 7.54
CA TRP A 157 -4.93 10.12 7.08
C TRP A 157 -5.33 10.59 5.67
N VAL A 158 -5.37 11.90 5.41
CA VAL A 158 -5.73 12.46 4.10
C VAL A 158 -4.75 12.00 3.01
N SER A 159 -3.45 12.06 3.28
CA SER A 159 -2.43 11.59 2.32
C SER A 159 -2.50 10.07 2.10
N GLY A 160 -2.83 9.29 3.14
CA GLY A 160 -3.09 7.86 3.02
C GLY A 160 -4.30 7.55 2.14
N LEU A 161 -5.40 8.28 2.31
CA LEU A 161 -6.58 8.14 1.46
C LEU A 161 -6.28 8.49 -0.01
N ALA A 162 -5.51 9.56 -0.24
CA ALA A 162 -5.05 9.91 -1.58
C ALA A 162 -4.19 8.80 -2.20
N LEU A 163 -3.30 8.15 -1.42
CA LEU A 163 -2.52 7.01 -1.89
C LEU A 163 -3.40 5.82 -2.28
N VAL A 164 -4.38 5.45 -1.45
CA VAL A 164 -5.33 4.36 -1.76
C VAL A 164 -6.09 4.67 -3.04
N SER A 165 -6.55 5.91 -3.22
CA SER A 165 -7.24 6.36 -4.44
C SER A 165 -6.34 6.25 -5.68
N LEU A 166 -5.08 6.67 -5.59
CA LEU A 166 -4.11 6.56 -6.68
C LEU A 166 -3.81 5.09 -7.03
N VAL A 167 -3.65 4.21 -6.04
CA VAL A 167 -3.46 2.76 -6.28
C VAL A 167 -4.68 2.18 -6.99
N TRP A 168 -5.88 2.57 -6.56
CA TRP A 168 -7.12 2.12 -7.19
C TRP A 168 -7.22 2.58 -8.66
N VAL A 169 -6.95 3.86 -8.95
CA VAL A 169 -6.96 4.40 -10.32
C VAL A 169 -5.92 3.69 -11.18
N THR A 170 -4.71 3.44 -10.64
CA THR A 170 -3.67 2.68 -11.35
C THR A 170 -4.16 1.26 -11.68
N GLY A 171 -4.78 0.57 -10.74
CA GLY A 171 -5.36 -0.76 -10.97
C GLY A 171 -6.46 -0.74 -12.03
N ALA A 172 -7.39 0.21 -11.95
CA ALA A 172 -8.49 0.35 -12.91
C ALA A 172 -7.97 0.64 -14.34
N THR A 173 -7.03 1.57 -14.49
CA THR A 173 -6.42 1.86 -15.80
C THR A 173 -5.65 0.68 -16.36
N GLY A 174 -4.93 -0.07 -15.52
CA GLY A 174 -4.23 -1.29 -15.92
C GLY A 174 -5.18 -2.39 -16.39
N TYR A 175 -6.33 -2.51 -15.75
CA TYR A 175 -7.35 -3.45 -16.16
C TYR A 175 -7.93 -3.11 -17.55
N TRP A 176 -8.18 -1.83 -17.84
CA TRP A 176 -8.65 -1.39 -19.15
C TRP A 176 -7.65 -1.67 -20.28
N LEU A 177 -6.35 -1.62 -20.00
CA LEU A 177 -5.30 -1.88 -20.99
C LEU A 177 -5.27 -3.33 -21.53
N VAL A 178 -5.89 -4.28 -20.84
CA VAL A 178 -6.00 -5.67 -21.33
C VAL A 178 -6.99 -5.78 -22.51
N TRP A 179 -8.02 -4.95 -22.50
CA TRP A 179 -9.06 -4.86 -23.52
C TRP A 179 -9.77 -6.18 -23.89
N ASP A 180 -9.88 -7.07 -22.92
CA ASP A 180 -10.74 -8.23 -23.04
C ASP A 180 -12.23 -7.85 -22.89
N ALA A 181 -13.13 -8.82 -23.06
CA ALA A 181 -14.57 -8.56 -22.95
C ALA A 181 -14.99 -7.96 -21.61
N GLN A 182 -14.34 -8.36 -20.52
CA GLN A 182 -14.63 -7.82 -19.19
C GLN A 182 -14.11 -6.39 -19.05
N ALA A 183 -12.92 -6.09 -19.56
CA ALA A 183 -12.35 -4.74 -19.56
C ALA A 183 -13.22 -3.78 -20.37
N GLN A 184 -13.77 -4.21 -21.52
CA GLN A 184 -14.70 -3.44 -22.35
C GLN A 184 -15.99 -3.11 -21.58
N ILE A 185 -16.62 -4.10 -20.94
CA ILE A 185 -17.83 -3.90 -20.14
C ILE A 185 -17.56 -2.93 -18.99
N LEU A 186 -16.43 -3.13 -18.28
CA LEU A 186 -16.07 -2.29 -17.14
C LEU A 186 -15.79 -0.84 -17.58
N SER A 187 -15.07 -0.63 -18.69
CA SER A 187 -14.74 0.71 -19.19
C SER A 187 -16.01 1.48 -19.59
N VAL A 188 -16.93 0.84 -20.32
CA VAL A 188 -18.22 1.42 -20.68
C VAL A 188 -19.08 1.72 -19.45
N THR A 189 -19.12 0.80 -18.49
CA THR A 189 -19.88 0.99 -17.24
C THR A 189 -19.33 2.14 -16.42
N THR A 190 -17.99 2.23 -16.31
CA THR A 190 -17.32 3.33 -15.58
C THR A 190 -17.55 4.66 -16.29
N ALA A 191 -17.47 4.71 -17.63
CA ALA A 191 -17.77 5.91 -18.40
C ALA A 191 -19.22 6.38 -18.18
N LYS A 192 -20.19 5.48 -18.22
CA LYS A 192 -21.60 5.80 -17.91
C LYS A 192 -21.79 6.32 -16.49
N LEU A 193 -21.05 5.78 -15.51
CA LEU A 193 -21.10 6.26 -14.13
C LEU A 193 -20.52 7.68 -14.00
N LEU A 194 -19.43 7.96 -14.71
CA LEU A 194 -18.80 9.29 -14.74
C LEU A 194 -19.66 10.32 -15.48
N ASP A 195 -20.41 9.89 -16.50
CA ASP A 195 -21.33 10.74 -17.27
C ASP A 195 -22.54 11.23 -16.43
N VAL A 196 -22.80 10.60 -15.27
CA VAL A 196 -23.78 11.13 -14.29
C VAL A 196 -23.29 12.43 -13.65
N LEU A 197 -21.97 12.64 -13.60
CA LEU A 197 -21.38 13.86 -13.07
C LEU A 197 -21.37 14.92 -14.19
N PRO A 198 -21.91 16.14 -13.97
CA PRO A 198 -21.97 17.19 -15.00
C PRO A 198 -20.60 17.89 -15.17
N ILE A 199 -19.53 17.09 -15.30
CA ILE A 199 -18.14 17.57 -15.43
C ILE A 199 -17.75 17.63 -16.90
N PHE A 200 -18.31 16.73 -17.72
CA PHE A 200 -17.97 16.59 -19.13
C PHE A 200 -19.07 17.17 -20.01
N GLY A 201 -18.70 17.97 -20.99
CA GLY A 201 -19.64 18.56 -21.95
C GLY A 201 -20.24 17.55 -22.95
N GLU A 202 -19.49 16.48 -23.23
CA GLU A 202 -19.92 15.35 -24.07
C GLU A 202 -19.83 14.05 -23.28
N PRO A 203 -20.74 13.09 -23.47
CA PRO A 203 -20.73 11.82 -22.78
C PRO A 203 -19.45 11.03 -23.06
N LEU A 204 -18.73 10.65 -22.00
CA LEU A 204 -17.51 9.84 -22.09
C LEU A 204 -17.77 8.48 -22.74
N VAL A 205 -18.97 7.94 -22.58
CA VAL A 205 -19.34 6.65 -23.17
C VAL A 205 -19.19 6.64 -24.70
N ARG A 206 -19.37 7.78 -25.36
CA ARG A 206 -19.14 7.90 -26.81
C ARG A 206 -17.71 7.60 -27.21
N THR A 207 -16.74 7.94 -26.37
CA THR A 207 -15.32 7.68 -26.61
C THR A 207 -14.99 6.20 -26.75
N PHE A 208 -15.81 5.32 -26.17
CA PHE A 208 -15.64 3.86 -26.25
C PHE A 208 -16.42 3.21 -27.41
N VAL A 209 -17.34 3.95 -28.03
CA VAL A 209 -18.25 3.43 -29.09
C VAL A 209 -17.89 4.04 -30.43
N ASP A 210 -17.24 5.21 -30.46
CA ASP A 210 -16.96 5.98 -31.67
C ASP A 210 -15.61 5.60 -32.31
N SER A 211 -15.29 6.16 -33.46
CA SER A 211 -14.26 5.77 -34.43
C SER A 211 -12.92 5.22 -33.86
N ASP A 212 -12.26 4.34 -34.61
CA ASP A 212 -10.95 3.71 -34.27
C ASP A 212 -9.84 4.70 -33.86
N ARG A 213 -9.87 5.94 -34.36
CA ARG A 213 -8.89 6.97 -34.02
C ARG A 213 -9.06 7.49 -32.60
N ILE A 214 -10.29 7.69 -32.16
CA ILE A 214 -10.60 8.16 -30.80
C ILE A 214 -10.25 7.06 -29.80
N GLN A 215 -10.54 5.82 -30.13
CA GLN A 215 -10.18 4.68 -29.32
C GLN A 215 -8.64 4.55 -29.17
N MET A 216 -7.89 4.70 -30.24
CA MET A 216 -6.42 4.67 -30.21
C MET A 216 -5.86 5.76 -29.29
N PHE A 217 -6.35 6.98 -29.38
CA PHE A 217 -5.93 8.10 -28.52
C PHE A 217 -6.25 7.84 -27.05
N LEU A 218 -7.45 7.31 -26.78
CA LEU A 218 -7.85 6.93 -25.42
C LEU A 218 -6.92 5.87 -24.83
N PHE A 219 -6.60 4.83 -25.60
CA PHE A 219 -5.66 3.80 -25.17
C PHE A 219 -4.29 4.36 -24.84
N PHE A 220 -3.79 5.29 -25.67
CA PHE A 220 -2.54 5.96 -25.41
C PHE A 220 -2.59 6.80 -24.12
N LEU A 221 -3.68 7.53 -23.91
CA LEU A 221 -3.91 8.32 -22.69
C LEU A 221 -3.98 7.44 -21.44
N VAL A 222 -4.72 6.34 -21.52
CA VAL A 222 -4.85 5.38 -20.40
C VAL A 222 -3.50 4.73 -20.09
N LEU A 223 -2.72 4.33 -21.10
CA LEU A 223 -1.38 3.79 -20.92
C LEU A 223 -0.45 4.83 -20.29
N PHE A 224 -0.48 6.06 -20.77
CA PHE A 224 0.32 7.15 -20.22
C PHE A 224 -0.05 7.41 -18.76
N ALA A 225 -1.34 7.45 -18.43
CA ALA A 225 -1.80 7.60 -17.06
C ALA A 225 -1.34 6.43 -16.17
N HIS A 226 -1.51 5.19 -16.66
CA HIS A 226 -1.11 3.99 -15.93
C HIS A 226 0.39 3.95 -15.59
N ILE A 227 1.24 4.41 -16.51
CA ILE A 227 2.70 4.46 -16.29
C ILE A 227 3.08 5.65 -15.41
N SER A 228 2.42 6.81 -15.57
CA SER A 228 2.77 8.03 -14.85
C SER A 228 2.32 8.02 -13.39
N ILE A 229 1.16 7.43 -13.08
CA ILE A 229 0.62 7.39 -11.72
C ILE A 229 1.54 6.67 -10.73
N PRO A 230 2.23 5.55 -11.03
CA PRO A 230 3.22 4.95 -10.15
C PRO A 230 4.37 5.88 -9.71
N PHE A 231 4.81 6.80 -10.57
CA PHE A 231 5.81 7.81 -10.18
C PHE A 231 5.21 8.83 -9.21
N LEU A 232 3.97 9.26 -9.46
CA LEU A 232 3.24 10.13 -8.55
C LEU A 232 2.97 9.42 -7.21
N LEU A 233 2.64 8.13 -7.24
CA LEU A 233 2.50 7.28 -6.07
C LEU A 233 3.78 7.21 -5.24
N ALA A 234 4.94 7.03 -5.87
CA ALA A 234 6.23 6.99 -5.17
C ALA A 234 6.52 8.33 -4.47
N ALA A 235 6.27 9.46 -5.14
CA ALA A 235 6.43 10.79 -4.56
C ALA A 235 5.44 11.04 -3.41
N ALA A 236 4.17 10.68 -3.59
CA ALA A 236 3.13 10.81 -2.58
C ALA A 236 3.38 9.90 -1.36
N TYR A 237 3.89 8.68 -1.59
CA TYR A 237 4.30 7.77 -0.52
C TYR A 237 5.48 8.34 0.28
N TRP A 238 6.51 8.85 -0.40
CA TRP A 238 7.63 9.50 0.27
C TRP A 238 7.16 10.66 1.15
N PHE A 239 6.26 11.52 0.62
CA PHE A 239 5.66 12.60 1.39
C PHE A 239 4.86 12.09 2.59
N HIS A 240 4.04 11.04 2.41
CA HIS A 240 3.25 10.42 3.48
C HIS A 240 4.14 9.93 4.62
N VAL A 241 5.22 9.19 4.33
CA VAL A 241 6.15 8.67 5.33
C VAL A 241 6.90 9.81 6.03
N MET A 242 7.41 10.79 5.29
CA MET A 242 8.15 11.92 5.86
C MET A 242 7.28 12.80 6.77
N ARG A 243 6.01 13.01 6.40
CA ARG A 243 5.06 13.74 7.24
C ARG A 243 4.69 12.96 8.49
N LEU A 244 4.48 11.67 8.37
CA LEU A 244 4.16 10.81 9.50
C LEU A 244 5.32 10.75 10.50
N SER A 245 6.56 10.61 10.05
CA SER A 245 7.75 10.59 10.93
C SER A 245 7.94 11.91 11.67
N ARG A 246 7.65 13.06 11.04
CA ARG A 246 7.71 14.37 11.71
C ARG A 246 6.58 14.57 12.72
N ALA A 247 5.38 14.05 12.45
CA ALA A 247 4.23 14.14 13.35
C ALA A 247 4.35 13.20 14.56
N LEU A 248 5.20 12.19 14.49
CA LEU A 248 5.47 11.21 15.56
C LEU A 248 6.81 11.45 16.26
N GLY A 249 7.41 12.65 16.09
CA GLY A 249 8.63 13.02 16.78
C GLY A 249 8.48 12.96 18.32
N PRO A 250 9.56 12.75 19.08
CA PRO A 250 9.53 12.50 20.52
C PRO A 250 8.82 13.61 21.32
N ASP A 251 8.83 14.85 20.82
CA ASP A 251 8.21 15.99 21.50
C ASP A 251 6.65 15.98 21.44
N VAL A 252 6.06 15.28 20.47
CA VAL A 252 4.59 15.20 20.31
C VAL A 252 4.02 14.11 21.22
N GLU A 253 4.77 13.03 21.43
CA GLU A 253 4.36 11.92 22.30
C GLU A 253 4.31 12.38 23.77
N CYS A 254 5.23 13.24 24.20
CA CYS A 254 5.28 13.81 25.54
C CYS A 254 4.13 14.80 25.80
N LYS A 255 3.72 15.59 24.80
CA LYS A 255 2.60 16.54 24.92
C LYS A 255 1.24 15.85 24.99
N ASP A 256 1.05 14.77 24.23
CA ASP A 256 -0.20 14.00 24.24
C ASP A 256 -0.38 13.27 25.59
N ASP A 257 0.69 12.86 26.25
CA ASP A 257 0.62 12.21 27.57
C ASP A 257 0.34 13.23 28.69
N MET A 258 0.87 14.46 28.62
CA MET A 258 0.58 15.54 29.57
C MET A 258 -0.82 16.13 29.43
N SER A 259 -1.41 16.13 28.25
CA SER A 259 -2.79 16.62 28.04
C SER A 259 -3.87 15.62 28.47
N ARG A 260 -3.48 14.40 28.84
CA ARG A 260 -4.37 13.29 29.25
C ARG A 260 -4.36 13.04 30.76
N ARG A 261 -3.51 13.72 31.51
CA ARG A 261 -3.49 13.74 32.97
C ARG A 261 -4.25 14.96 33.51
#